data_960c24ad596602692464a97373c3b959
#
_entry.id   960c24ad596602692464a97373c3b959
#
_cell.length_a   1.000
_cell.length_b   1.000
_cell.length_c   1.000
_cell.angle_alpha   90.00
_cell.angle_beta   90.00
_cell.angle_gamma   90.00
#
_symmetry.space_group_name_H-M   'P 1'
#
loop_
_entity.id
_entity.type
_entity.pdbx_description
1 polymer ?
#
loop_
_entity_poly.entity_id
_entity_poly.type
_entity_poly.pdbx_seq_one_letter_code
_entity_poly.pdbx_strand_id
1 'polypeptide(L)'
;MTNPWKDNIYLQREQLALLLREPLSQLSARCAPAWGTRDLMNAVLLEGFAEIPHCSFLYCLGFDGVQICDNIGKDRGRPAPIPCHFGRDRSQRPYMKEALPAWGYLLSDAYISLLTQRPSLTALQIVRDQDGTALGYLGADFDLRNLPATAELYEEPGHWRQVRGDPSIRSAVFQQCRIDSRMDLNMDKGLAILEELLTRRGVFQCQIHFSSSQATIWTVQDPYRYRILDQDALADPDICLVYPLRPYPADALIPEQDIGRILNHLRSLRLADENMYLRMSSINVFNGMVSLTFSCDGSHYLRHDAFLGRESPFEFSGLAVGS
;
A
#
# COMPACT_ATOMS: atom_id res chain seq x y z
N MET A 1 -16.74 18.34 5.95
CA MET A 1 -15.38 18.76 6.31
C MET A 1 -14.47 18.12 5.28
N THR A 2 -13.77 18.91 4.47
CA THR A 2 -12.75 18.41 3.54
C THR A 2 -11.64 17.74 4.34
N ASN A 3 -11.25 16.55 3.91
CA ASN A 3 -10.18 15.81 4.58
C ASN A 3 -8.85 16.30 3.96
N PRO A 4 -7.99 17.03 4.72
CA PRO A 4 -6.85 17.76 4.14
C PRO A 4 -5.82 16.87 3.43
N TRP A 5 -5.73 15.58 3.81
CA TRP A 5 -4.84 14.65 3.10
C TRP A 5 -5.35 14.32 1.68
N LYS A 6 -6.66 14.43 1.41
CA LYS A 6 -7.22 14.20 0.06
C LYS A 6 -6.79 15.29 -0.93
N ASP A 7 -6.69 16.53 -0.47
CA ASP A 7 -6.23 17.63 -1.32
C ASP A 7 -4.75 17.41 -1.73
N ASN A 8 -3.94 16.91 -0.82
CA ASN A 8 -2.53 16.57 -1.10
C ASN A 8 -2.40 15.40 -2.08
N ILE A 9 -3.21 14.36 -1.91
CA ILE A 9 -3.29 13.24 -2.87
C ILE A 9 -3.69 13.75 -4.26
N TYR A 10 -4.70 14.61 -4.34
CA TYR A 10 -5.18 15.16 -5.60
C TYR A 10 -4.06 15.88 -6.37
N LEU A 11 -3.35 16.79 -5.69
CA LEU A 11 -2.22 17.53 -6.29
C LEU A 11 -1.12 16.57 -6.79
N GLN A 12 -0.76 15.59 -5.98
CA GLN A 12 0.25 14.60 -6.35
C GLN A 12 -0.16 13.79 -7.56
N ARG A 13 -1.43 13.36 -7.61
CA ARG A 13 -1.97 12.61 -8.75
C ARG A 13 -2.02 13.43 -10.03
N GLU A 14 -2.39 14.71 -9.97
CA GLU A 14 -2.34 15.59 -11.14
C GLU A 14 -0.93 15.72 -11.71
N GLN A 15 0.07 15.93 -10.86
CA GLN A 15 1.47 16.03 -11.29
C GLN A 15 1.99 14.73 -11.90
N LEU A 16 1.63 13.57 -11.32
CA LEU A 16 1.96 12.27 -11.88
C LEU A 16 1.26 12.05 -13.22
N ALA A 17 -0.01 12.43 -13.33
CA ALA A 17 -0.75 12.31 -14.58
C ALA A 17 -0.11 13.14 -15.70
N LEU A 18 0.31 14.37 -15.40
CA LEU A 18 1.03 15.23 -16.36
C LEU A 18 2.38 14.60 -16.79
N LEU A 19 3.13 14.04 -15.84
CA LEU A 19 4.42 13.39 -16.11
C LEU A 19 4.28 12.17 -17.03
N LEU A 20 3.21 11.40 -16.90
CA LEU A 20 3.04 10.10 -17.56
C LEU A 20 2.24 10.17 -18.86
N ARG A 21 1.39 11.17 -19.02
CA ARG A 21 0.43 11.25 -20.13
C ARG A 21 1.10 11.27 -21.50
N GLU A 22 2.05 12.15 -21.71
CA GLU A 22 2.71 12.32 -23.00
C GLU A 22 3.54 11.08 -23.41
N PRO A 23 4.43 10.54 -22.54
CA PRO A 23 5.17 9.32 -22.86
C PRO A 23 4.27 8.12 -23.17
N LEU A 24 3.18 7.93 -22.43
CA LEU A 24 2.25 6.83 -22.68
C LEU A 24 1.46 7.02 -23.98
N SER A 25 1.08 8.28 -24.32
CA SER A 25 0.44 8.58 -25.59
C SER A 25 1.34 8.25 -26.78
N GLN A 26 2.62 8.64 -26.72
CA GLN A 26 3.59 8.33 -27.78
C GLN A 26 3.83 6.83 -27.91
N LEU A 27 3.99 6.11 -26.79
CA LEU A 27 4.15 4.66 -26.82
C LEU A 27 2.90 3.96 -27.34
N SER A 28 1.70 4.41 -26.97
CA SER A 28 0.45 3.82 -27.45
C SER A 28 0.29 3.91 -28.96
N ALA A 29 0.74 5.03 -29.57
CA ALA A 29 0.75 5.18 -31.03
C ALA A 29 1.69 4.19 -31.72
N ARG A 30 2.83 3.86 -31.10
CA ARG A 30 3.77 2.82 -31.60
C ARG A 30 3.23 1.41 -31.42
N CYS A 31 2.37 1.17 -30.43
CA CYS A 31 1.74 -0.13 -30.23
C CYS A 31 0.69 -0.48 -31.32
N ALA A 32 0.04 0.52 -31.92
CA ALA A 32 -1.04 0.30 -32.86
C ALA A 32 -0.66 -0.58 -34.08
N PRO A 33 0.45 -0.35 -34.80
CA PRO A 33 0.85 -1.21 -35.92
C PRO A 33 1.21 -2.65 -35.52
N ALA A 34 1.59 -2.88 -34.26
CA ALA A 34 1.97 -4.16 -33.72
C ALA A 34 0.79 -4.93 -33.09
N TRP A 35 -0.41 -4.28 -33.06
CA TRP A 35 -1.57 -4.81 -32.32
C TRP A 35 -1.96 -6.21 -32.77
N GLY A 36 -2.20 -7.10 -31.83
CA GLY A 36 -2.59 -8.50 -32.08
C GLY A 36 -1.41 -9.44 -32.34
N THR A 37 -0.18 -8.95 -32.50
CA THR A 37 1.00 -9.80 -32.69
C THR A 37 1.89 -9.74 -31.45
N ARG A 38 1.86 -10.79 -30.62
CA ARG A 38 2.53 -10.86 -29.32
C ARG A 38 4.01 -10.43 -29.37
N ASP A 39 4.78 -11.00 -30.28
CA ASP A 39 6.23 -10.77 -30.36
C ASP A 39 6.55 -9.34 -30.78
N LEU A 40 5.79 -8.78 -31.72
CA LEU A 40 5.92 -7.38 -32.13
C LEU A 40 5.53 -6.43 -30.99
N MET A 41 4.45 -6.72 -30.28
CA MET A 41 4.06 -5.95 -29.11
C MET A 41 5.13 -5.96 -28.03
N ASN A 42 5.67 -7.14 -27.72
CA ASN A 42 6.76 -7.25 -26.76
C ASN A 42 7.97 -6.44 -27.17
N ALA A 43 8.34 -6.44 -28.46
CA ALA A 43 9.47 -5.64 -28.98
C ALA A 43 9.22 -4.13 -28.81
N VAL A 44 8.04 -3.64 -29.21
CA VAL A 44 7.67 -2.21 -29.06
C VAL A 44 7.68 -1.78 -27.61
N LEU A 45 7.10 -2.59 -26.70
CA LEU A 45 7.08 -2.28 -25.28
C LEU A 45 8.48 -2.33 -24.65
N LEU A 46 9.34 -3.24 -25.12
CA LEU A 46 10.71 -3.35 -24.62
C LEU A 46 11.53 -2.11 -25.00
N GLU A 47 11.42 -1.64 -26.25
CA GLU A 47 12.06 -0.42 -26.69
C GLU A 47 11.55 0.82 -25.95
N GLY A 48 10.23 0.93 -25.77
CA GLY A 48 9.59 2.07 -25.10
C GLY A 48 9.67 2.06 -23.57
N PHE A 49 10.12 0.96 -22.94
CA PHE A 49 10.09 0.83 -21.48
C PHE A 49 10.89 1.92 -20.76
N ALA A 50 12.05 2.30 -21.29
CA ALA A 50 12.91 3.31 -20.68
C ALA A 50 12.35 4.74 -20.81
N GLU A 51 11.41 4.96 -21.72
CA GLU A 51 10.79 6.26 -21.95
C GLU A 51 9.67 6.57 -20.95
N ILE A 52 9.13 5.53 -20.29
CA ILE A 52 8.09 5.69 -19.26
C ILE A 52 8.77 5.82 -17.89
N PRO A 53 8.84 7.03 -17.31
CA PRO A 53 9.56 7.24 -16.07
C PRO A 53 8.91 6.46 -14.91
N HIS A 54 9.73 5.87 -14.05
CA HIS A 54 9.32 5.12 -12.84
C HIS A 54 8.44 3.89 -13.08
N CYS A 55 8.29 3.43 -14.33
CA CYS A 55 7.48 2.28 -14.68
C CYS A 55 8.06 0.98 -14.08
N SER A 56 7.17 0.15 -13.51
CA SER A 56 7.48 -1.20 -13.02
C SER A 56 7.16 -2.27 -14.07
N PHE A 57 6.00 -2.14 -14.73
CA PHE A 57 5.57 -3.07 -15.77
C PHE A 57 4.81 -2.34 -16.87
N LEU A 58 5.06 -2.72 -18.13
CA LEU A 58 4.26 -2.38 -19.30
C LEU A 58 3.59 -3.61 -19.89
N TYR A 59 2.36 -3.45 -20.35
CA TYR A 59 1.58 -4.52 -21.00
C TYR A 59 0.44 -3.92 -21.83
N CYS A 60 -0.17 -4.74 -22.70
CA CYS A 60 -1.38 -4.34 -23.42
C CYS A 60 -2.55 -5.26 -23.10
N LEU A 61 -3.75 -4.68 -23.07
CA LEU A 61 -5.01 -5.36 -22.78
C LEU A 61 -6.01 -5.15 -23.90
N GLY A 62 -6.77 -6.19 -24.24
CA GLY A 62 -8.02 -6.03 -24.97
C GLY A 62 -9.07 -5.27 -24.14
N PHE A 63 -10.17 -4.85 -24.77
CA PHE A 63 -11.28 -4.21 -24.06
C PHE A 63 -11.97 -5.14 -23.06
N ASP A 64 -11.85 -6.44 -23.24
CA ASP A 64 -12.29 -7.47 -22.31
C ASP A 64 -11.42 -7.61 -21.05
N GLY A 65 -10.30 -6.87 -20.99
CA GLY A 65 -9.34 -6.93 -19.91
C GLY A 65 -8.36 -8.10 -20.03
N VAL A 66 -8.37 -8.85 -21.13
CA VAL A 66 -7.41 -9.95 -21.36
C VAL A 66 -6.10 -9.38 -21.88
N GLN A 67 -4.99 -9.83 -21.30
CA GLN A 67 -3.65 -9.39 -21.66
C GLN A 67 -3.19 -10.05 -22.97
N ILE A 68 -2.78 -9.24 -23.96
CA ILE A 68 -2.44 -9.67 -25.32
C ILE A 68 -0.94 -9.75 -25.60
N CYS A 69 -0.09 -9.45 -24.61
CA CYS A 69 1.37 -9.56 -24.68
C CYS A 69 1.94 -9.95 -23.31
N ASP A 70 3.25 -10.13 -23.20
CA ASP A 70 3.89 -10.36 -21.91
C ASP A 70 3.99 -9.04 -21.10
N ASN A 71 4.21 -9.14 -19.79
CA ASN A 71 4.66 -8.00 -19.03
C ASN A 71 6.10 -7.69 -19.43
N ILE A 72 6.36 -6.43 -19.74
CA ILE A 72 7.74 -5.93 -19.82
C ILE A 72 8.05 -5.27 -18.48
N GLY A 73 9.10 -5.73 -17.84
CA GLY A 73 9.57 -5.22 -16.55
C GLY A 73 11.09 -5.25 -16.47
N LYS A 74 11.66 -5.05 -15.28
CA LYS A 74 13.10 -5.13 -15.08
C LYS A 74 13.51 -6.51 -14.57
N ASP A 75 14.36 -7.20 -15.34
CA ASP A 75 15.12 -8.35 -14.85
C ASP A 75 16.58 -7.94 -14.70
N ARG A 76 17.13 -8.10 -13.48
CA ARG A 76 18.51 -7.70 -13.14
C ARG A 76 18.87 -6.27 -13.58
N GLY A 77 17.88 -5.37 -13.48
CA GLY A 77 18.05 -3.95 -13.82
C GLY A 77 17.90 -3.60 -15.30
N ARG A 78 17.66 -4.56 -16.19
CA ARG A 78 17.43 -4.34 -17.63
C ARG A 78 15.99 -4.65 -18.01
N PRO A 79 15.37 -3.90 -18.94
CA PRO A 79 14.06 -4.24 -19.47
C PRO A 79 14.08 -5.64 -20.08
N ALA A 80 13.10 -6.45 -19.73
CA ALA A 80 12.94 -7.81 -20.24
C ALA A 80 11.47 -8.25 -20.21
N PRO A 81 11.04 -9.14 -21.12
CA PRO A 81 9.73 -9.79 -21.01
C PRO A 81 9.70 -10.70 -19.78
N ILE A 82 8.64 -10.59 -19.00
CA ILE A 82 8.35 -11.47 -17.86
C ILE A 82 7.28 -12.48 -18.32
N PRO A 83 7.63 -13.76 -18.47
CA PRO A 83 6.72 -14.77 -19.01
C PRO A 83 5.54 -15.04 -18.08
N CYS A 84 4.55 -15.80 -18.58
CA CYS A 84 3.35 -16.27 -17.86
C CYS A 84 2.25 -15.21 -17.62
N HIS A 85 2.27 -14.09 -18.32
CA HIS A 85 1.22 -13.08 -18.22
C HIS A 85 0.32 -12.96 -19.46
N PHE A 86 0.74 -13.49 -20.60
CA PHE A 86 -0.07 -13.53 -21.82
C PHE A 86 -1.36 -14.31 -21.59
N GLY A 87 -2.50 -13.77 -22.06
CA GLY A 87 -3.82 -14.35 -21.88
C GLY A 87 -4.42 -14.21 -20.47
N ARG A 88 -3.74 -13.52 -19.56
CA ARG A 88 -4.24 -13.32 -18.21
C ARG A 88 -5.42 -12.35 -18.20
N ASP A 89 -6.51 -12.76 -17.56
CA ASP A 89 -7.67 -11.92 -17.32
C ASP A 89 -7.38 -10.90 -16.19
N ARG A 90 -7.51 -9.62 -16.52
CA ARG A 90 -7.38 -8.49 -15.59
C ARG A 90 -8.67 -7.68 -15.47
N SER A 91 -9.78 -8.15 -16.03
CA SER A 91 -11.07 -7.44 -16.04
C SER A 91 -11.57 -7.05 -14.65
N GLN A 92 -11.21 -7.82 -13.62
CA GLN A 92 -11.60 -7.56 -12.23
C GLN A 92 -10.63 -6.64 -11.47
N ARG A 93 -9.58 -6.13 -12.12
CA ARG A 93 -8.65 -5.20 -11.47
C ARG A 93 -9.30 -3.84 -11.25
N PRO A 94 -8.92 -3.11 -10.15
CA PRO A 94 -9.52 -1.82 -9.83
C PRO A 94 -9.54 -0.85 -11.01
N TYR A 95 -8.42 -0.68 -11.70
CA TYR A 95 -8.28 0.23 -12.84
C TYR A 95 -9.16 -0.13 -14.07
N MET A 96 -9.64 -1.37 -14.18
CA MET A 96 -10.58 -1.76 -15.26
C MET A 96 -12.03 -1.44 -14.91
N LYS A 97 -12.32 -1.13 -13.66
CA LYS A 97 -13.66 -0.76 -13.17
C LYS A 97 -13.89 0.75 -13.16
N GLU A 98 -12.84 1.52 -13.31
CA GLU A 98 -12.90 2.96 -13.40
C GLU A 98 -13.34 3.41 -14.81
N ALA A 99 -14.13 4.47 -14.87
CA ALA A 99 -14.54 5.03 -16.16
C ALA A 99 -13.36 5.73 -16.84
N LEU A 100 -13.01 5.29 -18.04
CA LEU A 100 -11.96 5.93 -18.82
C LEU A 100 -12.45 7.27 -19.37
N PRO A 101 -11.74 8.38 -19.11
CA PRO A 101 -12.10 9.68 -19.67
C PRO A 101 -12.09 9.71 -21.22
N ALA A 102 -12.85 10.64 -21.82
CA ALA A 102 -13.01 10.74 -23.28
C ALA A 102 -11.67 10.94 -24.04
N TRP A 103 -10.67 11.53 -23.38
CA TRP A 103 -9.31 11.69 -23.94
C TRP A 103 -8.46 10.42 -23.94
N GLY A 104 -8.98 9.34 -23.35
CA GLY A 104 -8.38 8.02 -23.47
C GLY A 104 -7.22 7.74 -22.54
N TYR A 105 -7.02 8.52 -21.48
CA TYR A 105 -6.00 8.30 -20.44
C TYR A 105 -6.65 8.24 -19.06
N LEU A 106 -6.25 7.30 -18.24
CA LEU A 106 -6.66 7.14 -16.84
C LEU A 106 -5.42 6.87 -15.97
N LEU A 107 -5.31 7.56 -14.84
CA LEU A 107 -4.43 7.17 -13.74
C LEU A 107 -5.32 6.66 -12.60
N SER A 108 -5.25 5.38 -12.29
CA SER A 108 -6.12 4.73 -11.29
C SER A 108 -5.89 5.29 -9.88
N ASP A 109 -6.85 5.06 -8.98
CA ASP A 109 -6.59 5.14 -7.56
C ASP A 109 -5.53 4.13 -7.15
N ALA A 110 -4.82 4.37 -6.03
CA ALA A 110 -3.87 3.40 -5.54
C ALA A 110 -4.59 2.14 -5.04
N TYR A 111 -3.97 1.01 -5.25
CA TYR A 111 -4.47 -0.29 -4.81
C TYR A 111 -3.31 -1.17 -4.34
N ILE A 112 -3.61 -2.20 -3.56
CA ILE A 112 -2.59 -3.18 -3.21
C ILE A 112 -2.40 -4.15 -4.38
N SER A 113 -1.20 -4.17 -4.94
CA SER A 113 -0.85 -5.07 -6.04
C SER A 113 -0.92 -6.54 -5.59
N LEU A 114 -1.55 -7.40 -6.38
CA LEU A 114 -1.58 -8.85 -6.10
C LEU A 114 -0.20 -9.50 -6.29
N LEU A 115 0.66 -8.91 -7.12
CA LEU A 115 1.98 -9.47 -7.42
C LEU A 115 3.00 -9.08 -6.35
N THR A 116 3.03 -7.81 -5.96
CA THR A 116 4.05 -7.26 -5.06
C THR A 116 3.57 -7.10 -3.62
N GLN A 117 2.25 -7.21 -3.37
CA GLN A 117 1.58 -6.92 -2.09
C GLN A 117 1.87 -5.50 -1.57
N ARG A 118 2.06 -4.55 -2.49
CA ARG A 118 2.45 -3.16 -2.20
C ARG A 118 1.48 -2.17 -2.82
N PRO A 119 1.35 -0.96 -2.25
CA PRO A 119 0.62 0.14 -2.87
C PRO A 119 1.15 0.45 -4.25
N SER A 120 0.27 0.46 -5.24
CA SER A 120 0.60 0.61 -6.65
C SER A 120 -0.47 1.41 -7.37
N LEU A 121 -0.08 2.09 -8.44
CA LEU A 121 -0.97 2.78 -9.38
C LEU A 121 -0.86 2.12 -10.75
N THR A 122 -1.92 2.21 -11.55
CA THR A 122 -1.89 1.85 -12.97
C THR A 122 -2.34 3.03 -13.83
N ALA A 123 -1.56 3.36 -14.84
CA ALA A 123 -2.00 4.23 -15.91
C ALA A 123 -2.50 3.39 -17.08
N LEU A 124 -3.66 3.74 -17.63
CA LEU A 124 -4.21 3.18 -18.86
C LEU A 124 -4.25 4.25 -19.93
N GLN A 125 -3.76 3.94 -21.12
CA GLN A 125 -3.87 4.74 -22.32
C GLN A 125 -4.56 3.94 -23.41
N ILE A 126 -5.61 4.50 -24.04
CA ILE A 126 -6.23 3.89 -25.22
C ILE A 126 -5.23 3.83 -26.36
N VAL A 127 -5.11 2.65 -26.97
CA VAL A 127 -4.40 2.46 -28.24
C VAL A 127 -5.41 2.62 -29.38
N ARG A 128 -5.09 3.48 -30.36
CA ARG A 128 -5.92 3.74 -31.54
C ARG A 128 -5.14 3.44 -32.80
N ASP A 129 -5.83 2.91 -33.82
CA ASP A 129 -5.25 2.76 -35.15
C ASP A 129 -5.17 4.11 -35.91
N GLN A 130 -4.71 4.05 -37.15
CA GLN A 130 -4.56 5.24 -38.02
C GLN A 130 -5.90 5.91 -38.37
N ASP A 131 -6.99 5.16 -38.32
CA ASP A 131 -8.35 5.64 -38.57
C ASP A 131 -9.02 6.18 -37.28
N GLY A 132 -8.31 6.14 -36.15
CA GLY A 132 -8.82 6.59 -34.86
C GLY A 132 -9.66 5.54 -34.11
N THR A 133 -9.84 4.33 -34.69
CA THR A 133 -10.55 3.23 -34.04
C THR A 133 -9.76 2.73 -32.82
N ALA A 134 -10.44 2.60 -31.69
CA ALA A 134 -9.81 2.10 -30.49
C ALA A 134 -9.60 0.57 -30.60
N LEU A 135 -8.39 0.11 -30.27
CA LEU A 135 -7.97 -1.28 -30.33
C LEU A 135 -7.97 -1.96 -28.95
N GLY A 136 -7.68 -1.22 -27.90
CA GLY A 136 -7.58 -1.67 -26.53
C GLY A 136 -6.76 -0.71 -25.68
N TYR A 137 -6.06 -1.21 -24.68
CA TYR A 137 -5.33 -0.39 -23.70
C TYR A 137 -3.85 -0.74 -23.64
N LEU A 138 -3.00 0.28 -23.58
CA LEU A 138 -1.65 0.19 -23.02
C LEU A 138 -1.75 0.43 -21.51
N GLY A 139 -1.27 -0.52 -20.72
CA GLY A 139 -1.21 -0.45 -19.26
C GLY A 139 0.21 -0.26 -18.77
N ALA A 140 0.40 0.61 -17.78
CA ALA A 140 1.66 0.84 -17.10
C ALA A 140 1.43 0.80 -15.59
N ASP A 141 2.10 -0.12 -14.90
CA ASP A 141 2.03 -0.27 -13.45
C ASP A 141 3.21 0.45 -12.79
N PHE A 142 2.93 1.14 -11.69
CA PHE A 142 3.88 1.90 -10.90
C PHE A 142 3.81 1.46 -9.44
N ASP A 143 4.95 1.10 -8.85
CA ASP A 143 5.07 0.97 -7.40
C ASP A 143 5.21 2.38 -6.80
N LEU A 144 4.40 2.73 -5.80
CA LEU A 144 4.44 4.05 -5.17
C LEU A 144 5.81 4.40 -4.59
N ARG A 145 6.63 3.40 -4.30
CA ARG A 145 8.01 3.58 -3.82
C ARG A 145 8.92 4.22 -4.84
N ASN A 146 8.65 4.01 -6.12
CA ASN A 146 9.47 4.48 -7.21
C ASN A 146 9.02 5.83 -7.77
N LEU A 147 7.87 6.36 -7.32
CA LEU A 147 7.35 7.62 -7.78
C LEU A 147 8.06 8.81 -7.12
N PRO A 148 8.28 9.92 -7.83
CA PRO A 148 8.86 11.11 -7.24
C PRO A 148 7.92 11.72 -6.20
N ALA A 149 8.48 12.30 -5.15
CA ALA A 149 7.71 13.14 -4.24
C ALA A 149 7.42 14.49 -4.94
N THR A 150 6.15 14.80 -5.12
CA THR A 150 5.70 15.99 -5.85
C THR A 150 4.97 16.98 -4.96
N ALA A 151 4.65 16.61 -3.72
CA ALA A 151 3.95 17.44 -2.76
C ALA A 151 4.74 17.62 -1.46
N GLU A 152 4.42 18.68 -0.73
CA GLU A 152 4.91 18.90 0.63
C GLU A 152 4.32 17.88 1.60
N LEU A 153 5.01 17.66 2.73
CA LEU A 153 4.52 16.77 3.76
C LEU A 153 3.16 17.22 4.28
N TYR A 154 2.20 16.31 4.33
CA TYR A 154 0.92 16.55 4.95
C TYR A 154 1.09 16.91 6.43
N GLU A 155 0.53 18.05 6.83
CA GLU A 155 0.38 18.45 8.21
C GLU A 155 -1.07 18.27 8.65
N GLU A 156 -1.31 17.49 9.70
CA GLU A 156 -2.64 17.40 10.26
C GLU A 156 -3.01 18.73 10.93
N PRO A 157 -4.21 19.30 10.67
CA PRO A 157 -4.67 20.48 11.38
C PRO A 157 -4.58 20.25 12.88
N GLY A 158 -4.01 21.21 13.63
CA GLY A 158 -3.64 21.11 15.04
C GLY A 158 -4.81 21.00 16.03
N HIS A 159 -5.80 20.16 15.75
CA HIS A 159 -6.91 19.87 16.63
C HIS A 159 -6.62 18.61 17.43
N TRP A 160 -6.67 18.74 18.77
CA TRP A 160 -6.65 17.56 19.64
C TRP A 160 -7.82 16.63 19.30
N ARG A 161 -7.52 15.37 19.04
CA ARG A 161 -8.50 14.33 18.69
C ARG A 161 -8.34 13.15 19.61
N GLN A 162 -9.40 12.83 20.35
CA GLN A 162 -9.42 11.64 21.17
C GLN A 162 -9.58 10.41 20.28
N VAL A 163 -8.65 9.47 20.34
CA VAL A 163 -8.79 8.15 19.73
C VAL A 163 -9.90 7.41 20.48
N ARG A 164 -10.89 6.90 19.77
CA ARG A 164 -11.97 6.12 20.37
C ARG A 164 -11.41 4.87 21.02
N GLY A 165 -11.87 4.58 22.23
CA GLY A 165 -11.54 3.33 22.90
C GLY A 165 -12.12 2.11 22.16
N ASP A 166 -11.72 0.92 22.59
CA ASP A 166 -12.22 -0.33 22.05
C ASP A 166 -13.75 -0.45 22.24
N PRO A 167 -14.54 -0.62 21.16
CA PRO A 167 -15.99 -0.74 21.25
C PRO A 167 -16.45 -1.93 22.09
N SER A 168 -15.67 -3.01 22.18
CA SER A 168 -15.99 -4.21 22.94
C SER A 168 -16.07 -3.95 24.45
N ILE A 169 -15.36 -2.95 24.97
CA ILE A 169 -15.41 -2.56 26.38
C ILE A 169 -16.78 -1.98 26.77
N ARG A 170 -17.50 -1.41 25.82
CA ARG A 170 -18.81 -0.76 26.06
C ARG A 170 -19.97 -1.73 26.09
N SER A 171 -19.85 -2.90 25.48
CA SER A 171 -20.96 -3.81 25.23
C SER A 171 -21.16 -4.90 26.29
N ALA A 172 -20.13 -5.19 27.11
CA ALA A 172 -20.24 -6.23 28.11
C ALA A 172 -19.42 -5.93 29.37
N VAL A 173 -20.06 -5.74 30.50
CA VAL A 173 -19.41 -5.55 31.80
C VAL A 173 -18.73 -6.84 32.30
N PHE A 174 -19.11 -8.02 31.77
CA PHE A 174 -18.66 -9.33 32.26
C PHE A 174 -18.08 -10.27 31.18
N GLN A 175 -18.23 -9.97 29.89
CA GLN A 175 -17.67 -10.77 28.81
C GLN A 175 -17.18 -9.83 27.71
N GLN A 176 -15.89 -9.58 27.68
CA GLN A 176 -15.27 -8.84 26.58
C GLN A 176 -15.05 -9.83 25.44
N CYS A 177 -15.74 -9.61 24.34
CA CYS A 177 -15.59 -10.38 23.12
C CYS A 177 -15.14 -9.45 22.00
N ARG A 178 -14.21 -9.91 21.19
CA ARG A 178 -13.71 -9.15 20.03
C ARG A 178 -14.86 -8.91 19.04
N ILE A 179 -15.07 -7.66 18.68
CA ILE A 179 -16.00 -7.27 17.62
C ILE A 179 -15.14 -6.95 16.39
N ASP A 180 -15.49 -7.52 15.24
CA ASP A 180 -14.78 -7.25 13.99
C ASP A 180 -14.86 -5.77 13.64
N SER A 181 -13.70 -5.14 13.58
CA SER A 181 -13.53 -3.75 13.17
C SER A 181 -13.38 -3.65 11.66
N ARG A 182 -13.49 -2.43 11.11
CA ARG A 182 -13.18 -2.21 9.69
C ARG A 182 -11.72 -2.56 9.36
N MET A 183 -10.81 -2.40 10.30
CA MET A 183 -9.42 -2.84 10.16
C MET A 183 -9.34 -4.37 10.13
N ASP A 184 -10.09 -5.09 10.96
CA ASP A 184 -10.09 -6.55 10.95
C ASP A 184 -10.58 -7.09 9.60
N LEU A 185 -11.61 -6.48 9.00
CA LEU A 185 -12.14 -6.83 7.67
C LEU A 185 -11.19 -6.48 6.51
N ASN A 186 -10.25 -5.56 6.71
CA ASN A 186 -9.30 -5.08 5.69
C ASN A 186 -7.85 -5.21 6.17
N MET A 187 -7.56 -6.17 7.04
CA MET A 187 -6.29 -6.28 7.76
C MET A 187 -5.08 -6.28 6.82
N ASP A 188 -5.11 -7.11 5.78
CA ASP A 188 -3.98 -7.24 4.84
C ASP A 188 -3.68 -5.92 4.13
N LYS A 189 -4.72 -5.18 3.75
CA LYS A 189 -4.59 -3.87 3.09
C LYS A 189 -4.04 -2.83 4.06
N GLY A 190 -4.63 -2.73 5.26
CA GLY A 190 -4.20 -1.77 6.28
C GLY A 190 -2.75 -2.00 6.71
N LEU A 191 -2.35 -3.25 6.93
CA LEU A 191 -0.97 -3.57 7.32
C LEU A 191 0.02 -3.33 6.17
N ALA A 192 -0.35 -3.58 4.91
CA ALA A 192 0.50 -3.25 3.77
C ALA A 192 0.74 -1.73 3.64
N ILE A 193 -0.27 -0.90 3.94
CA ILE A 193 -0.13 0.56 4.00
C ILE A 193 0.83 0.95 5.15
N LEU A 194 0.64 0.40 6.35
CA LEU A 194 1.50 0.69 7.49
C LEU A 194 2.94 0.22 7.26
N GLU A 195 3.14 -0.91 6.59
CA GLU A 195 4.47 -1.37 6.18
C GLU A 195 5.15 -0.36 5.24
N GLU A 196 4.43 0.11 4.23
CA GLU A 196 4.93 1.13 3.29
C GLU A 196 5.32 2.43 4.03
N LEU A 197 4.46 2.89 4.95
CA LEU A 197 4.71 4.10 5.73
C LEU A 197 5.95 3.96 6.62
N LEU A 198 6.13 2.81 7.28
CA LEU A 198 7.28 2.54 8.16
C LEU A 198 8.57 2.35 7.38
N THR A 199 8.53 1.64 6.24
CA THR A 199 9.76 1.27 5.52
C THR A 199 10.21 2.33 4.52
N ARG A 200 9.28 3.11 3.92
CA ARG A 200 9.57 3.98 2.77
C ARG A 200 9.10 5.41 2.89
N ARG A 201 8.30 5.76 3.90
CA ARG A 201 7.68 7.09 4.01
C ARG A 201 8.10 7.85 5.27
N GLY A 202 9.16 7.39 5.93
CA GLY A 202 9.75 8.08 7.07
C GLY A 202 8.92 8.06 8.35
N VAL A 203 7.96 7.16 8.47
CA VAL A 203 7.30 6.87 9.75
C VAL A 203 8.26 6.04 10.60
N PHE A 204 8.62 6.52 11.78
CA PHE A 204 9.52 5.80 12.68
C PHE A 204 8.79 5.16 13.87
N GLN A 205 7.60 5.66 14.18
CA GLN A 205 6.75 5.11 15.24
C GLN A 205 5.30 5.05 14.76
N CYS A 206 4.67 3.91 15.01
CA CYS A 206 3.27 3.67 14.73
C CYS A 206 2.60 3.04 15.94
N GLN A 207 1.45 3.56 16.35
CA GLN A 207 0.58 2.99 17.36
C GLN A 207 -0.74 2.58 16.70
N ILE A 208 -1.06 1.29 16.73
CA ILE A 208 -2.19 0.70 16.03
C ILE A 208 -3.30 0.41 17.05
N HIS A 209 -4.49 0.97 16.82
CA HIS A 209 -5.71 0.71 17.59
C HIS A 209 -6.64 -0.15 16.74
N PHE A 210 -6.56 -1.46 16.88
CA PHE A 210 -7.25 -2.41 16.02
C PHE A 210 -8.77 -2.24 16.04
N SER A 211 -9.40 -2.23 17.21
CA SER A 211 -10.86 -2.18 17.31
C SER A 211 -11.49 -0.88 16.81
N SER A 212 -10.78 0.24 16.91
CA SER A 212 -11.26 1.53 16.39
C SER A 212 -10.80 1.83 14.97
N SER A 213 -10.01 0.94 14.36
CA SER A 213 -9.46 1.07 13.01
C SER A 213 -8.74 2.41 12.83
N GLN A 214 -7.82 2.73 13.73
CA GLN A 214 -7.03 3.95 13.72
C GLN A 214 -5.57 3.62 13.98
N ALA A 215 -4.67 4.42 13.39
CA ALA A 215 -3.27 4.40 13.73
C ALA A 215 -2.79 5.81 14.04
N THR A 216 -1.94 5.93 15.05
CA THR A 216 -1.22 7.17 15.35
C THR A 216 0.21 6.98 14.89
N ILE A 217 0.72 7.90 14.07
CA ILE A 217 2.06 7.79 13.50
C ILE A 217 2.90 9.03 13.82
N TRP A 218 4.22 8.85 13.86
CA TRP A 218 5.22 9.89 13.96
C TRP A 218 6.22 9.75 12.83
N THR A 219 6.61 10.86 12.23
CA THR A 219 7.56 10.89 11.11
C THR A 219 8.91 11.45 11.54
N VAL A 220 9.98 11.00 10.91
CA VAL A 220 11.35 11.51 11.17
C VAL A 220 11.49 12.99 10.83
N GLN A 221 10.65 13.52 9.96
CA GLN A 221 10.66 14.94 9.56
C GLN A 221 10.07 15.84 10.64
N ASP A 222 9.08 15.35 11.39
CA ASP A 222 8.42 16.09 12.45
C ASP A 222 8.15 15.13 13.64
N PRO A 223 9.19 14.77 14.42
CA PRO A 223 9.10 13.76 15.45
C PRO A 223 8.29 14.18 16.68
N TYR A 224 7.97 15.45 16.81
CA TYR A 224 7.23 15.99 17.97
C TYR A 224 5.73 16.08 17.74
N ARG A 225 5.28 15.87 16.50
CA ARG A 225 3.85 15.87 16.16
C ARG A 225 3.42 14.48 15.69
N TYR A 226 2.30 14.02 16.22
CA TYR A 226 1.66 12.82 15.72
C TYR A 226 0.60 13.15 14.67
N ARG A 227 0.27 12.16 13.88
CA ARG A 227 -0.82 12.17 12.90
C ARG A 227 -1.72 10.98 13.13
N ILE A 228 -3.03 11.18 13.05
CA ILE A 228 -4.00 10.09 13.20
C ILE A 228 -4.48 9.69 11.81
N LEU A 229 -4.23 8.44 11.43
CA LEU A 229 -4.82 7.80 10.28
C LEU A 229 -6.12 7.14 10.74
N ASP A 230 -7.26 7.65 10.30
CA ASP A 230 -8.56 7.11 10.61
C ASP A 230 -8.90 5.91 9.70
N GLN A 231 -10.10 5.39 9.85
CA GLN A 231 -10.59 4.23 9.09
C GLN A 231 -10.49 4.43 7.57
N ASP A 232 -10.79 5.65 7.10
CA ASP A 232 -10.80 5.93 5.67
C ASP A 232 -9.38 5.98 5.12
N ALA A 233 -8.45 6.61 5.86
CA ALA A 233 -7.03 6.64 5.52
C ALA A 233 -6.39 5.23 5.52
N LEU A 234 -6.70 4.39 6.51
CA LEU A 234 -6.18 3.03 6.59
C LEU A 234 -6.81 2.07 5.57
N ALA A 235 -7.95 2.43 4.98
CA ALA A 235 -8.58 1.68 3.90
C ALA A 235 -8.13 2.13 2.50
N ASP A 236 -7.43 3.27 2.40
CA ASP A 236 -7.07 3.92 1.15
C ASP A 236 -5.56 3.92 0.93
N PRO A 237 -5.03 3.11 -0.01
CA PRO A 237 -3.61 3.07 -0.31
C PRO A 237 -3.05 4.41 -0.84
N ASP A 238 -3.89 5.30 -1.35
CA ASP A 238 -3.48 6.64 -1.78
C ASP A 238 -2.89 7.47 -0.63
N ILE A 239 -3.18 7.12 0.63
CA ILE A 239 -2.57 7.78 1.79
C ILE A 239 -1.03 7.77 1.74
N CYS A 240 -0.44 6.76 1.09
CA CYS A 240 1.00 6.70 0.91
C CYS A 240 1.56 7.83 0.04
N LEU A 241 0.72 8.49 -0.78
CA LEU A 241 1.10 9.66 -1.58
C LEU A 241 1.22 10.94 -0.74
N VAL A 242 0.64 10.97 0.45
CA VAL A 242 0.70 12.10 1.38
C VAL A 242 2.09 12.28 1.97
N TYR A 243 2.85 11.17 2.08
CA TYR A 243 4.16 11.13 2.72
C TYR A 243 5.27 10.97 1.68
N PRO A 244 6.31 11.83 1.69
CA PRO A 244 7.40 11.74 0.72
C PRO A 244 8.21 10.45 0.92
N LEU A 245 8.80 9.96 -0.16
CA LEU A 245 9.75 8.86 -0.11
C LEU A 245 10.94 9.23 0.76
N ARG A 246 11.32 8.30 1.64
CA ARG A 246 12.51 8.41 2.47
C ARG A 246 13.21 7.05 2.58
N PRO A 247 14.52 7.03 2.55
CA PRO A 247 15.26 5.80 2.83
C PRO A 247 14.95 5.35 4.26
N TYR A 248 14.97 4.04 4.48
CA TYR A 248 14.87 3.48 5.82
C TYR A 248 16.05 3.97 6.67
N PRO A 249 15.84 4.37 7.93
CA PRO A 249 16.91 4.93 8.77
C PRO A 249 18.03 3.90 8.99
N ALA A 250 19.28 4.34 8.77
CA ALA A 250 20.44 3.46 8.92
C ALA A 250 20.72 3.11 10.40
N ASP A 251 20.26 3.94 11.33
CA ASP A 251 20.37 3.78 12.78
C ASP A 251 19.15 3.11 13.42
N ALA A 252 18.22 2.60 12.63
CA ALA A 252 17.08 1.85 13.12
C ALA A 252 17.52 0.54 13.76
N LEU A 253 17.01 0.25 14.97
CA LEU A 253 17.26 -1.02 15.66
C LEU A 253 16.41 -2.17 15.13
N ILE A 254 15.25 -1.90 14.52
CA ILE A 254 14.47 -2.90 13.79
C ILE A 254 14.98 -2.95 12.36
N PRO A 255 15.47 -4.10 11.85
CA PRO A 255 15.81 -4.23 10.43
C PRO A 255 14.60 -4.03 9.54
N GLU A 256 14.76 -3.39 8.37
CA GLU A 256 13.68 -3.12 7.43
C GLU A 256 12.86 -4.38 7.10
N GLN A 257 13.53 -5.49 6.83
CA GLN A 257 12.91 -6.77 6.50
C GLN A 257 12.05 -7.37 7.63
N ASP A 258 12.22 -6.93 8.86
CA ASP A 258 11.47 -7.43 10.01
C ASP A 258 10.16 -6.68 10.22
N ILE A 259 9.97 -5.49 9.63
CA ILE A 259 8.72 -4.71 9.77
C ILE A 259 7.51 -5.52 9.31
N GLY A 260 7.53 -6.07 8.10
CA GLY A 260 6.44 -6.90 7.58
C GLY A 260 6.19 -8.15 8.44
N ARG A 261 7.26 -8.77 8.97
CA ARG A 261 7.15 -9.92 9.87
C ARG A 261 6.48 -9.56 11.19
N ILE A 262 6.84 -8.41 11.78
CA ILE A 262 6.21 -7.88 13.00
C ILE A 262 4.73 -7.63 12.76
N LEU A 263 4.36 -6.92 11.69
CA LEU A 263 2.97 -6.61 11.35
C LEU A 263 2.14 -7.88 11.15
N ASN A 264 2.68 -8.88 10.45
CA ASN A 264 2.01 -10.18 10.28
C ASN A 264 1.82 -10.92 11.61
N HIS A 265 2.79 -10.84 12.52
CA HIS A 265 2.68 -11.42 13.84
C HIS A 265 1.61 -10.72 14.69
N LEU A 266 1.53 -9.37 14.62
CA LEU A 266 0.45 -8.59 15.26
C LEU A 266 -0.92 -8.97 14.70
N ARG A 267 -1.03 -9.19 13.38
CA ARG A 267 -2.25 -9.72 12.74
C ARG A 267 -2.67 -11.06 13.34
N SER A 268 -1.73 -11.99 13.45
CA SER A 268 -2.00 -13.31 14.02
C SER A 268 -2.47 -13.22 15.47
N LEU A 269 -1.82 -12.37 16.28
CA LEU A 269 -2.23 -12.14 17.68
C LEU A 269 -3.61 -11.47 17.78
N ARG A 270 -3.94 -10.54 16.89
CA ARG A 270 -5.27 -9.91 16.86
C ARG A 270 -6.38 -10.91 16.61
N LEU A 271 -6.14 -11.89 15.73
CA LEU A 271 -7.15 -12.83 15.26
C LEU A 271 -7.11 -14.19 15.98
N ALA A 272 -6.17 -14.40 16.90
CA ALA A 272 -5.94 -15.69 17.54
C ALA A 272 -7.09 -16.14 18.45
N ASP A 273 -7.69 -15.21 19.17
CA ASP A 273 -8.75 -15.51 20.16
C ASP A 273 -9.78 -14.38 20.23
N GLU A 274 -11.02 -14.70 20.50
CA GLU A 274 -12.12 -13.73 20.60
C GLU A 274 -12.18 -13.06 21.98
N ASN A 275 -11.69 -13.69 23.03
CA ASN A 275 -11.77 -13.19 24.40
C ASN A 275 -10.45 -12.54 24.86
N MET A 276 -9.31 -13.14 24.47
CA MET A 276 -7.97 -12.61 24.73
C MET A 276 -7.35 -12.08 23.44
N TYR A 277 -7.78 -10.93 23.00
CA TYR A 277 -7.36 -10.36 21.71
C TYR A 277 -6.50 -9.11 21.88
N LEU A 278 -5.66 -8.85 20.89
CA LEU A 278 -4.83 -7.66 20.84
C LEU A 278 -5.70 -6.43 20.55
N ARG A 279 -5.73 -5.47 21.48
CA ARG A 279 -6.47 -4.20 21.37
C ARG A 279 -5.65 -3.12 20.70
N MET A 280 -4.39 -3.02 21.13
CA MET A 280 -3.48 -1.99 20.67
C MET A 280 -2.06 -2.58 20.59
N SER A 281 -1.28 -2.09 19.64
CA SER A 281 0.15 -2.34 19.59
C SER A 281 0.89 -1.08 19.14
N SER A 282 2.20 -1.03 19.40
CA SER A 282 3.05 -0.01 18.80
C SER A 282 4.37 -0.61 18.32
N ILE A 283 4.94 0.04 17.30
CA ILE A 283 6.25 -0.27 16.74
C ILE A 283 7.05 1.02 16.76
N ASN A 284 8.27 0.99 17.29
CA ASN A 284 9.21 2.09 17.17
C ASN A 284 10.53 1.56 16.59
N VAL A 285 10.86 2.02 15.38
CA VAL A 285 12.00 1.48 14.63
C VAL A 285 13.35 1.88 15.23
N PHE A 286 13.44 3.05 15.87
CA PHE A 286 14.71 3.54 16.44
C PHE A 286 15.07 2.84 17.74
N ASN A 287 14.12 2.60 18.64
CA ASN A 287 14.42 1.95 19.92
C ASN A 287 14.21 0.44 19.89
N GLY A 288 13.74 -0.10 18.77
CA GLY A 288 13.56 -1.54 18.60
C GLY A 288 12.41 -2.16 19.39
N MET A 289 11.50 -1.33 19.91
CA MET A 289 10.42 -1.78 20.81
C MET A 289 9.13 -2.08 20.05
N VAL A 290 8.51 -3.19 20.42
CA VAL A 290 7.13 -3.55 20.09
C VAL A 290 6.34 -3.58 21.38
N SER A 291 5.21 -2.85 21.45
CA SER A 291 4.30 -2.95 22.59
C SER A 291 3.01 -3.67 22.19
N LEU A 292 2.45 -4.39 23.14
CA LEU A 292 1.21 -5.17 23.01
C LEU A 292 0.29 -4.82 24.16
N THR A 293 -0.98 -4.55 23.87
CA THR A 293 -2.03 -4.35 24.89
C THR A 293 -3.20 -5.27 24.55
N PHE A 294 -3.45 -6.25 25.42
CA PHE A 294 -4.54 -7.22 25.26
C PHE A 294 -5.83 -6.75 25.93
N SER A 295 -6.92 -7.45 25.65
CA SER A 295 -8.26 -7.18 26.25
C SER A 295 -8.29 -7.47 27.74
N CYS A 296 -7.54 -8.45 28.21
CA CYS A 296 -7.55 -8.97 29.59
C CYS A 296 -6.39 -8.48 30.46
N ASP A 297 -5.40 -7.80 29.89
CA ASP A 297 -4.14 -7.48 30.57
C ASP A 297 -3.63 -6.10 30.18
N GLY A 298 -2.60 -5.63 30.86
CA GLY A 298 -1.90 -4.37 30.60
C GLY A 298 -1.05 -4.38 29.35
N SER A 299 -0.18 -3.39 29.24
CA SER A 299 0.74 -3.28 28.11
C SER A 299 2.04 -4.05 28.37
N HIS A 300 2.44 -4.85 27.41
CA HIS A 300 3.71 -5.57 27.37
C HIS A 300 4.67 -4.89 26.41
N TYR A 301 5.93 -4.81 26.78
CA TYR A 301 6.98 -4.19 25.97
C TYR A 301 8.04 -5.23 25.67
N LEU A 302 8.30 -5.46 24.39
CA LEU A 302 9.23 -6.46 23.90
C LEU A 302 10.22 -5.84 22.93
N ARG A 303 11.44 -6.32 22.93
CA ARG A 303 12.34 -6.08 21.81
C ARG A 303 11.82 -6.84 20.59
N HIS A 304 12.03 -6.28 19.39
CA HIS A 304 11.55 -6.88 18.16
C HIS A 304 12.06 -8.31 17.91
N ASP A 305 13.34 -8.57 18.27
CA ASP A 305 13.95 -9.89 18.14
C ASP A 305 13.30 -10.93 19.07
N ALA A 306 13.04 -10.57 20.33
CA ALA A 306 12.30 -11.42 21.26
C ALA A 306 10.84 -11.63 20.84
N PHE A 307 10.23 -10.62 20.23
CA PHE A 307 8.87 -10.70 19.70
C PHE A 307 8.78 -11.69 18.53
N LEU A 308 9.74 -11.64 17.60
CA LEU A 308 9.79 -12.50 16.43
C LEU A 308 10.31 -13.92 16.71
N GLY A 309 11.05 -14.11 17.81
CA GLY A 309 11.57 -15.42 18.21
C GLY A 309 10.55 -16.33 18.91
N ARG A 310 9.33 -15.84 19.19
CA ARG A 310 8.26 -16.63 19.81
C ARG A 310 7.41 -17.30 18.76
N GLU A 311 7.53 -18.63 18.63
CA GLU A 311 6.81 -19.42 17.62
C GLU A 311 5.32 -19.63 17.91
N SER A 312 4.83 -19.33 19.13
CA SER A 312 3.43 -19.52 19.51
C SER A 312 2.84 -18.29 20.21
N PRO A 313 1.69 -17.75 19.75
CA PRO A 313 0.99 -16.68 20.45
C PRO A 313 0.47 -17.07 21.84
N PHE A 314 0.42 -18.36 22.16
CA PHE A 314 -0.09 -18.87 23.44
C PHE A 314 0.98 -19.12 24.52
N GLU A 315 2.26 -18.91 24.25
CA GLU A 315 3.30 -19.01 25.29
C GLU A 315 3.31 -17.84 26.28
N PHE A 316 2.43 -16.84 26.12
CA PHE A 316 2.25 -15.77 27.10
C PHE A 316 1.64 -16.23 28.44
N SER A 317 1.02 -17.40 28.49
CA SER A 317 0.46 -17.96 29.73
C SER A 317 1.50 -18.52 30.71
N GLY A 318 2.78 -18.50 30.39
CA GLY A 318 3.88 -19.07 31.16
C GLY A 318 4.67 -18.10 32.06
N LEU A 319 4.23 -16.84 32.22
CA LEU A 319 4.73 -16.02 33.32
C LEU A 319 4.04 -16.48 34.60
N ALA A 320 4.60 -17.59 35.14
CA ALA A 320 4.26 -18.09 36.44
C ALA A 320 4.31 -16.95 37.46
N VAL A 321 3.23 -16.81 38.19
CA VAL A 321 3.18 -16.15 39.48
C VAL A 321 4.21 -16.85 40.36
N GLY A 322 5.40 -16.27 40.44
CA GLY A 322 6.42 -16.67 41.40
C GLY A 322 5.91 -16.28 42.78
N SER A 323 5.72 -17.29 43.58
CA SER A 323 5.44 -17.29 45.02
C SER A 323 6.39 -16.42 45.82
#